data_e740175f99525e261fcab3f657b1288a
#
_entry.id   e740175f99525e261fcab3f657b1288a
#
_cell.length_a   1.000
_cell.length_b   1.000
_cell.length_c   1.000
_cell.angle_alpha   90.00
_cell.angle_beta   90.00
_cell.angle_gamma   90.00
#
_symmetry.space_group_name_H-M   'P 1'
#
loop_
_entity.id
_entity.type
_entity.pdbx_description
1 polymer ?
#
loop_
_entity_poly.entity_id
_entity_poly.type
_entity_poly.pdbx_seq_one_letter_code
_entity_poly.pdbx_strand_id
1 'polypeptide(L)'
;LLGTPANFGYMSGALKHFLDTVYYPCLDATRGRPWGLWVHGNNDVEGAALAVERIVAGLGWSAVRPPTLVIGAPASDDTDRLWELGAVTAAAVLEACS
;
A
#
# COMPACT_ATOMS: atom_id res chain seq x y z
N LEU A 1 1.05 -1.78 6.30
CA LEU A 1 -0.11 -1.35 5.53
C LEU A 1 0.04 0.12 5.15
N LEU A 2 0.00 0.40 3.85
CA LEU A 2 0.10 1.77 3.33
C LEU A 2 -1.22 2.21 2.72
N GLY A 3 -1.53 3.49 2.86
CA GLY A 3 -2.70 4.09 2.26
C GLY A 3 -2.38 5.45 1.69
N THR A 4 -3.02 5.82 0.58
CA THR A 4 -2.81 7.11 -0.06
C THR A 4 -4.04 7.54 -0.86
N PRO A 5 -4.34 8.85 -0.89
CA PRO A 5 -5.20 9.37 -1.95
C PRO A 5 -4.48 9.32 -3.29
N ALA A 6 -5.26 9.37 -4.37
CA ALA A 6 -4.70 9.54 -5.71
C ALA A 6 -4.70 11.03 -6.04
N ASN A 7 -3.52 11.64 -6.07
CA ASN A 7 -3.33 13.04 -6.41
C ASN A 7 -2.67 13.14 -7.77
N PHE A 8 -3.43 13.59 -8.78
CA PHE A 8 -2.94 13.67 -10.16
C PHE A 8 -2.33 12.35 -10.65
N GLY A 9 -2.98 11.22 -10.33
CA GLY A 9 -2.49 9.90 -10.73
C GLY A 9 -1.26 9.43 -9.99
N TYR A 10 -0.93 10.04 -8.84
CA TYR A 10 0.25 9.73 -8.06
C TYR A 10 -0.09 9.64 -6.58
N MET A 11 0.81 9.08 -5.77
CA MET A 11 0.64 9.02 -4.32
C MET A 11 0.72 10.41 -3.69
N SER A 12 0.26 10.54 -2.45
CA SER A 12 0.38 11.79 -1.70
C SER A 12 1.85 12.16 -1.49
N GLY A 13 2.13 13.45 -1.42
CA GLY A 13 3.47 13.93 -1.10
C GLY A 13 3.97 13.45 0.25
N ALA A 14 3.05 13.32 1.22
CA ALA A 14 3.39 12.80 2.54
C ALA A 14 3.89 11.36 2.48
N LEU A 15 3.21 10.49 1.72
CA LEU A 15 3.66 9.11 1.55
C LEU A 15 4.98 9.06 0.79
N LYS A 16 5.13 9.86 -0.27
CA LYS A 16 6.39 9.91 -1.03
C LYS A 16 7.55 10.34 -0.12
N HIS A 17 7.33 11.34 0.72
CA HIS A 17 8.34 11.79 1.67
C HIS A 17 8.72 10.68 2.65
N PHE A 18 7.73 9.97 3.17
CA PHE A 18 7.98 8.82 4.04
C PHE A 18 8.84 7.76 3.33
N LEU A 19 8.46 7.39 2.11
CA LEU A 19 9.20 6.37 1.36
C LEU A 19 10.62 6.83 1.03
N ASP A 20 10.80 8.10 0.67
CA ASP A 20 12.13 8.65 0.44
C ASP A 20 12.99 8.59 1.71
N THR A 21 12.37 8.83 2.87
CA THR A 21 13.08 8.85 4.16
C THR A 21 13.53 7.45 4.58
N VAL A 22 12.66 6.44 4.40
CA VAL A 22 12.92 5.08 4.92
C VAL A 22 13.59 4.17 3.90
N TYR A 23 13.67 4.55 2.62
CA TYR A 23 14.11 3.64 1.57
C TYR A 23 15.47 3.01 1.88
N TYR A 24 16.50 3.81 2.06
CA TYR A 24 17.83 3.27 2.31
C TYR A 24 17.97 2.63 3.69
N PRO A 25 17.43 3.20 4.78
CA PRO A 25 17.47 2.50 6.07
C PRO A 25 16.76 1.15 6.07
N CYS A 26 15.70 0.99 5.26
CA CYS A 26 14.94 -0.26 5.20
C CYS A 26 15.44 -1.22 4.11
N LEU A 27 16.27 -0.74 3.18
CA LEU A 27 16.76 -1.56 2.09
C LEU A 27 17.57 -2.74 2.66
N ASP A 28 17.29 -3.93 2.15
CA ASP A 28 17.84 -5.21 2.59
C ASP A 28 17.36 -5.66 3.98
N ALA A 29 17.18 -4.75 4.93
CA ALA A 29 16.74 -5.09 6.29
C ALA A 29 15.29 -5.58 6.33
N THR A 30 14.45 -5.15 5.38
CA THR A 30 13.01 -5.46 5.38
C THR A 30 12.58 -6.32 4.20
N ARG A 31 13.52 -6.88 3.45
CA ARG A 31 13.20 -7.70 2.28
C ARG A 31 12.29 -8.86 2.65
N GLY A 32 11.26 -9.06 1.82
CA GLY A 32 10.28 -10.11 2.02
C GLY A 32 9.18 -9.78 3.03
N ARG A 33 9.20 -8.61 3.64
CA ARG A 33 8.16 -8.23 4.60
C ARG A 33 6.79 -8.16 3.94
N PRO A 34 5.75 -8.74 4.57
CA PRO A 34 4.38 -8.62 4.04
C PRO A 34 3.90 -7.18 4.07
N TRP A 35 3.19 -6.76 3.02
CA TRP A 35 2.60 -5.43 2.99
C TRP A 35 1.29 -5.42 2.22
N GLY A 36 0.48 -4.43 2.47
CA GLY A 36 -0.76 -4.18 1.75
C GLY A 36 -0.91 -2.71 1.42
N LEU A 37 -1.70 -2.42 0.39
CA LEU A 37 -1.90 -1.06 -0.12
C LEU A 37 -3.36 -0.81 -0.38
N TRP A 38 -3.85 0.37 0.02
CA TRP A 38 -5.13 0.88 -0.43
C TRP A 38 -4.96 2.28 -1.00
N VAL A 39 -5.78 2.60 -2.00
CA VAL A 39 -5.76 3.89 -2.70
C VAL A 39 -7.20 4.37 -2.83
N HIS A 40 -7.44 5.65 -2.54
CA HIS A 40 -8.73 6.28 -2.69
C HIS A 40 -8.63 7.52 -3.57
N GLY A 41 -9.53 7.65 -4.53
CA GLY A 41 -9.58 8.82 -5.39
C GLY A 41 -10.72 8.76 -6.39
N ASN A 42 -10.86 9.82 -7.17
CA ASN A 42 -11.88 9.89 -8.21
C ASN A 42 -11.34 9.47 -9.58
N ASN A 43 -10.06 9.72 -9.83
CA ASN A 43 -9.42 9.44 -11.11
C ASN A 43 -8.04 8.81 -10.88
N ASP A 44 -7.69 7.91 -11.79
CA ASP A 44 -6.35 7.33 -11.91
C ASP A 44 -5.79 6.78 -10.59
N VAL A 45 -6.63 6.05 -9.86
CA VAL A 45 -6.18 5.35 -8.65
C VAL A 45 -5.14 4.28 -8.99
N GLU A 46 -5.22 3.71 -10.19
CA GLU A 46 -4.23 2.75 -10.69
C GLU A 46 -2.85 3.38 -10.84
N GLY A 47 -2.77 4.63 -11.32
CA GLY A 47 -1.51 5.35 -11.43
C GLY A 47 -0.86 5.59 -10.09
N ALA A 48 -1.66 5.97 -9.08
CA ALA A 48 -1.17 6.13 -7.72
C ALA A 48 -0.67 4.81 -7.13
N ALA A 49 -1.41 3.72 -7.32
CA ALA A 49 -1.01 2.40 -6.86
C ALA A 49 0.31 1.96 -7.50
N LEU A 50 0.43 2.15 -8.81
CA LEU A 50 1.64 1.79 -9.54
C LEU A 50 2.86 2.59 -9.06
N ALA A 51 2.67 3.87 -8.75
CA ALA A 51 3.73 4.71 -8.23
C ALA A 51 4.30 4.19 -6.91
N VAL A 52 3.42 3.75 -5.99
CA VAL A 52 3.83 3.14 -4.72
C VAL A 52 4.52 1.80 -4.96
N GLU A 53 3.92 0.96 -5.80
CA GLU A 53 4.44 -0.38 -6.08
C GLU A 53 5.84 -0.35 -6.68
N ARG A 54 6.14 0.63 -7.53
CA ARG A 54 7.47 0.78 -8.12
C ARG A 54 8.55 1.04 -7.07
N ILE A 55 8.26 1.85 -6.07
CA ILE A 55 9.20 2.13 -4.99
C ILE A 55 9.36 0.90 -4.09
N VAL A 56 8.24 0.30 -3.70
CA VAL A 56 8.23 -0.86 -2.80
C VAL A 56 8.88 -2.08 -3.44
N ALA A 57 8.80 -2.20 -4.77
CA ALA A 57 9.51 -3.27 -5.49
C ALA A 57 11.01 -3.23 -5.22
N GLY A 58 11.60 -2.04 -5.13
CA GLY A 58 13.00 -1.89 -4.79
C GLY A 58 13.32 -2.35 -3.36
N LEU A 59 12.37 -2.19 -2.43
CA LEU A 59 12.50 -2.67 -1.06
C LEU A 59 12.35 -4.20 -0.94
N GLY A 60 11.77 -4.83 -1.96
CA GLY A 60 11.58 -6.28 -1.98
C GLY A 60 10.49 -6.77 -1.03
N TRP A 61 9.54 -5.92 -0.65
CA TRP A 61 8.41 -6.34 0.17
C TRP A 61 7.47 -7.25 -0.62
N SER A 62 6.76 -8.12 0.09
CA SER A 62 5.85 -9.10 -0.49
C SER A 62 4.40 -8.66 -0.32
N ALA A 63 3.72 -8.38 -1.42
CA ALA A 63 2.32 -7.96 -1.37
C ALA A 63 1.43 -9.12 -0.92
N VAL A 64 0.59 -8.86 0.08
CA VAL A 64 -0.37 -9.88 0.58
C VAL A 64 -1.54 -10.03 -0.37
N ARG A 65 -1.89 -8.96 -1.08
CA ARG A 65 -2.96 -8.91 -2.09
C ARG A 65 -2.68 -7.81 -3.10
N PRO A 66 -3.35 -7.82 -4.26
CA PRO A 66 -3.36 -6.64 -5.14
C PRO A 66 -3.88 -5.42 -4.38
N PRO A 67 -3.53 -4.20 -4.80
CA PRO A 67 -4.02 -2.99 -4.13
C PRO A 67 -5.54 -2.94 -4.05
N THR A 68 -6.07 -2.49 -2.91
CA THR A 68 -7.50 -2.22 -2.77
C THR A 68 -7.76 -0.80 -3.25
N LEU A 69 -8.53 -0.68 -4.33
CA LEU A 69 -8.82 0.61 -4.97
C LEU A 69 -10.25 1.02 -4.63
N VAL A 70 -10.40 2.24 -4.12
CA VAL A 70 -11.70 2.82 -3.79
C VAL A 70 -11.89 4.07 -4.64
N ILE A 71 -12.95 4.07 -5.47
CA ILE A 71 -13.24 5.16 -6.40
C ILE A 71 -14.48 5.91 -5.92
N GLY A 72 -14.34 7.21 -5.73
CA GLY A 72 -15.44 8.06 -5.27
C GLY A 72 -15.76 7.87 -3.79
N ALA A 73 -17.00 8.16 -3.41
CA ALA A 73 -17.45 7.99 -2.03
C ALA A 73 -17.42 6.49 -1.66
N PRO A 74 -16.81 6.11 -0.53
CA PRO A 74 -16.75 4.70 -0.13
C PRO A 74 -18.15 4.12 0.11
N ALA A 75 -18.39 2.95 -0.47
CA ALA A 75 -19.59 2.17 -0.23
C ALA A 75 -19.32 1.10 0.84
N SER A 76 -20.38 0.39 1.27
CA SER A 76 -20.23 -0.62 2.32
C SER A 76 -19.29 -1.77 1.92
N ASP A 77 -19.30 -2.18 0.66
CA ASP A 77 -18.40 -3.22 0.17
C ASP A 77 -16.95 -2.76 0.15
N ASP A 78 -16.69 -1.47 -0.09
CA ASP A 78 -15.34 -0.91 0.02
C ASP A 78 -14.83 -0.98 1.45
N THR A 79 -15.67 -0.66 2.42
CA THR A 79 -15.34 -0.77 3.84
C THR A 79 -14.99 -2.21 4.21
N ASP A 80 -15.77 -3.18 3.72
CA ASP A 80 -15.51 -4.60 3.96
C ASP A 80 -14.17 -5.04 3.33
N ARG A 81 -13.88 -4.58 2.11
CA ARG A 81 -12.61 -4.90 1.43
C ARG A 81 -11.41 -4.30 2.17
N LEU A 82 -11.56 -3.09 2.70
CA LEU A 82 -10.50 -2.44 3.47
C LEU A 82 -10.25 -3.16 4.80
N TRP A 83 -11.34 -3.55 5.47
CA TRP A 83 -11.22 -4.34 6.70
C TRP A 83 -10.48 -5.65 6.43
N GLU A 84 -10.86 -6.33 5.35
CA GLU A 84 -10.23 -7.60 4.98
C GLU A 84 -8.75 -7.42 4.61
N LEU A 85 -8.41 -6.36 3.89
CA LEU A 85 -7.01 -6.05 3.59
C LEU A 85 -6.19 -5.90 4.87
N GLY A 86 -6.71 -5.15 5.84
CA GLY A 86 -6.06 -5.01 7.14
C GLY A 86 -5.89 -6.33 7.86
N ALA A 87 -6.94 -7.15 7.85
CA ALA A 87 -6.92 -8.46 8.52
C ALA A 87 -5.90 -9.41 7.90
N VAL A 88 -5.85 -9.52 6.57
CA VAL A 88 -4.91 -10.43 5.90
C VAL A 88 -3.47 -9.92 6.02
N THR A 89 -3.28 -8.60 6.02
CA THR A 89 -1.95 -8.03 6.22
C THR A 89 -1.45 -8.34 7.63
N ALA A 90 -2.29 -8.13 8.64
CA ALA A 90 -1.94 -8.45 10.03
C ALA A 90 -1.63 -9.93 10.21
N ALA A 91 -2.46 -10.81 9.62
CA ALA A 91 -2.24 -12.26 9.70
C ALA A 91 -0.91 -12.65 9.06
N ALA A 92 -0.57 -12.07 7.91
CA ALA A 92 0.68 -12.35 7.23
C ALA A 92 1.89 -11.88 8.06
N VAL A 93 1.78 -10.72 8.71
CA VAL A 93 2.84 -10.21 9.58
C VAL A 93 3.05 -11.12 10.79
N LEU A 94 1.96 -11.56 11.42
CA LEU A 94 2.04 -12.49 12.56
C LEU A 94 2.69 -13.81 12.16
N GLU A 95 2.33 -14.34 10.99
CA GLU A 95 2.92 -15.57 10.46
C GLU A 95 4.42 -15.39 10.16
N ALA A 96 4.81 -14.25 9.59
CA ALA A 96 6.19 -13.96 9.28
C ALA A 96 7.06 -13.77 10.54
N CYS A 97 6.46 -13.37 11.66
CA CYS A 97 7.15 -13.20 12.93
C CYS A 97 7.29 -14.50 13.73
N SER A 98 6.58 -15.54 13.33
CA SER A 98 6.66 -16.85 13.98
C SER A 98 7.70 -17.73 13.30
#